data_a15b29db28a0062af9bdfa9a6e08f032
#
_entry.id   a15b29db28a0062af9bdfa9a6e08f032
#
_cell.length_a   1.000
_cell.length_b   1.000
_cell.length_c   1.000
_cell.angle_alpha   90.00
_cell.angle_beta   90.00
_cell.angle_gamma   90.00
#
_symmetry.space_group_name_H-M   'P 1'
#
loop_
_entity.id
_entity.type
_entity.pdbx_description
1 polymer ?
#
loop_
_entity_poly.entity_id
_entity_poly.type
_entity_poly.pdbx_seq_one_letter_code
_entity_poly.pdbx_strand_id
1 'polypeptide(L)'
;MKKLAVVCLLLSAVVVIGSCKSKDPAILKVFVRSSSNQLMSGAKVVVIGDQQSNPPTGAFVDTSYTNSSGFTTVDMDQYFNTSGPDNTTGYFDIVVKHNNKTATGYTRCRIHTTAVETIYLPN
;
A
#
# COMPACT_ATOMS: atom_id res chain seq x y z
N MET A 1 -36.87 -20.88 33.51
CA MET A 1 -35.66 -20.07 33.74
C MET A 1 -34.42 -20.57 33.01
N LYS A 2 -34.17 -21.87 32.88
CA LYS A 2 -33.02 -22.41 32.15
C LYS A 2 -33.08 -22.14 30.65
N LYS A 3 -34.27 -21.99 30.05
CA LYS A 3 -34.44 -21.72 28.62
C LYS A 3 -34.12 -20.26 28.24
N LEU A 4 -34.27 -19.31 29.15
CA LEU A 4 -33.93 -17.90 28.91
C LEU A 4 -32.42 -17.67 28.88
N ALA A 5 -31.65 -18.37 29.71
CA ALA A 5 -30.18 -18.27 29.73
C ALA A 5 -29.53 -18.79 28.44
N VAL A 6 -30.11 -19.86 27.85
CA VAL A 6 -29.64 -20.43 26.62
C VAL A 6 -29.91 -19.49 25.41
N VAL A 7 -31.07 -18.81 25.41
CA VAL A 7 -31.43 -17.85 24.37
C VAL A 7 -30.53 -16.61 24.42
N CYS A 8 -30.18 -16.12 25.61
CA CYS A 8 -29.24 -15.00 25.77
C CYS A 8 -27.83 -15.35 25.33
N LEU A 9 -27.40 -16.60 25.54
CA LEU A 9 -26.09 -17.07 25.12
C LEU A 9 -25.99 -17.19 23.58
N LEU A 10 -27.07 -17.59 22.93
CA LEU A 10 -27.16 -17.69 21.47
C LEU A 10 -27.21 -16.30 20.81
N LEU A 11 -27.86 -15.32 21.43
CA LEU A 11 -27.86 -13.95 20.88
C LEU A 11 -26.51 -13.25 20.97
N SER A 12 -25.71 -13.53 22.00
CA SER A 12 -24.39 -12.92 22.14
C SER A 12 -23.36 -13.47 21.12
N ALA A 13 -23.54 -14.70 20.66
CA ALA A 13 -22.67 -15.29 19.68
C ALA A 13 -22.85 -14.69 18.24
N VAL A 14 -24.05 -14.19 17.93
CA VAL A 14 -24.36 -13.62 16.61
C VAL A 14 -23.75 -12.23 16.42
N VAL A 15 -23.53 -11.48 17.51
CA VAL A 15 -22.97 -10.11 17.44
C VAL A 15 -21.48 -10.11 17.09
N VAL A 16 -20.75 -11.21 17.35
CA VAL A 16 -19.30 -11.30 17.09
C VAL A 16 -19.00 -11.55 15.61
N ILE A 17 -19.94 -12.09 14.83
CA ILE A 17 -19.75 -12.43 13.42
C ILE A 17 -19.86 -11.20 12.50
N GLY A 18 -20.49 -10.10 12.97
CA GLY A 18 -20.69 -8.87 12.19
C GLY A 18 -19.50 -7.91 12.17
N SER A 19 -18.41 -8.17 12.91
CA SER A 19 -17.31 -7.20 13.09
C SER A 19 -16.07 -7.50 12.24
N CYS A 20 -16.12 -8.46 11.31
CA CYS A 20 -14.95 -8.91 10.52
C CYS A 20 -14.84 -8.25 9.14
N LYS A 21 -15.33 -7.03 8.93
CA LYS A 21 -15.06 -6.29 7.68
C LYS A 21 -13.76 -5.52 7.85
N SER A 22 -12.72 -5.94 7.13
CA SER A 22 -11.47 -5.20 7.08
C SER A 22 -11.70 -3.84 6.43
N LYS A 23 -11.32 -2.76 7.15
CA LYS A 23 -11.29 -1.39 6.65
C LYS A 23 -9.85 -0.86 6.69
N ASP A 24 -8.89 -1.74 6.51
CA ASP A 24 -7.50 -1.37 6.52
C ASP A 24 -7.20 -0.35 5.41
N PRO A 25 -6.30 0.61 5.64
CA PRO A 25 -5.91 1.54 4.60
C PRO A 25 -5.14 0.82 3.50
N ALA A 26 -5.21 1.35 2.27
CA ALA A 26 -4.34 0.92 1.18
C ALA A 26 -3.00 1.63 1.32
N ILE A 27 -1.92 0.87 1.45
CA ILE A 27 -0.57 1.39 1.69
C ILE A 27 0.40 0.72 0.71
N LEU A 28 1.31 1.53 0.17
CA LEU A 28 2.50 1.04 -0.55
C LEU A 28 3.72 1.30 0.32
N LYS A 29 4.43 0.25 0.67
CA LYS A 29 5.68 0.32 1.43
C LYS A 29 6.85 0.04 0.49
N VAL A 30 7.77 0.99 0.38
CA VAL A 30 8.92 0.90 -0.53
C VAL A 30 10.20 0.89 0.29
N PHE A 31 10.95 -0.20 0.19
CA PHE A 31 12.32 -0.28 0.70
C PHE A 31 13.31 0.10 -0.39
N VAL A 32 14.32 0.87 -0.04
CA VAL A 32 15.41 1.22 -0.93
C VAL A 32 16.71 0.70 -0.34
N ARG A 33 17.43 -0.07 -1.14
CA ARG A 33 18.72 -0.65 -0.76
C ARG A 33 19.78 -0.32 -1.80
N SER A 34 21.03 -0.29 -1.36
CA SER A 34 22.16 -0.19 -2.29
C SER A 34 22.37 -1.51 -3.02
N SER A 35 23.25 -1.50 -4.02
CA SER A 35 23.67 -2.72 -4.73
C SER A 35 24.32 -3.76 -3.78
N SER A 36 24.88 -3.32 -2.66
CA SER A 36 25.44 -4.19 -1.61
C SER A 36 24.42 -4.52 -0.51
N ASN A 37 23.13 -4.26 -0.73
CA ASN A 37 22.03 -4.60 0.17
C ASN A 37 22.01 -3.79 1.47
N GLN A 38 22.60 -2.60 1.49
CA GLN A 38 22.55 -1.68 2.62
C GLN A 38 21.28 -0.84 2.58
N LEU A 39 20.72 -0.54 3.74
CA LEU A 39 19.55 0.33 3.88
C LEU A 39 19.91 1.76 3.49
N MET A 40 19.08 2.38 2.64
CA MET A 40 19.33 3.73 2.12
C MET A 40 18.33 4.72 2.71
N SER A 41 18.81 5.56 3.62
CA SER A 41 18.03 6.65 4.20
C SER A 41 18.05 7.90 3.31
N GLY A 42 16.94 8.65 3.27
CA GLY A 42 16.86 9.90 2.52
C GLY A 42 16.75 9.72 1.00
N ALA A 43 16.47 8.52 0.52
CA ALA A 43 16.21 8.29 -0.90
C ALA A 43 14.84 8.86 -1.28
N LYS A 44 14.79 9.56 -2.40
CA LYS A 44 13.55 10.12 -2.94
C LYS A 44 12.79 9.04 -3.69
N VAL A 45 11.54 8.81 -3.30
CA VAL A 45 10.66 7.82 -3.91
C VAL A 45 9.47 8.53 -4.53
N VAL A 46 9.28 8.36 -5.84
CA VAL A 46 8.16 8.93 -6.59
C VAL A 46 7.30 7.79 -7.10
N VAL A 47 6.01 7.83 -6.79
CA VAL A 47 5.03 6.83 -7.23
C VAL A 47 4.12 7.48 -8.27
N ILE A 48 4.01 6.86 -9.43
CA ILE A 48 3.29 7.42 -10.59
C ILE A 48 2.29 6.39 -11.10
N GLY A 49 1.02 6.80 -11.26
CA GLY A 49 -0.01 5.94 -11.82
C GLY A 49 0.28 5.58 -13.29
N ASP A 50 0.20 4.29 -13.61
CA ASP A 50 0.42 3.81 -14.98
C ASP A 50 -0.87 3.91 -15.79
N GLN A 51 -0.98 4.98 -16.57
CA GLN A 51 -2.17 5.24 -17.40
C GLN A 51 -2.29 4.27 -18.59
N GLN A 52 -1.26 3.52 -18.88
CA GLN A 52 -1.23 2.53 -19.97
C GLN A 52 -1.43 1.09 -19.48
N SER A 53 -1.68 0.89 -18.19
CA SER A 53 -2.02 -0.42 -17.66
C SER A 53 -3.40 -0.89 -18.16
N ASN A 54 -3.71 -2.17 -18.01
CA ASN A 54 -5.01 -2.74 -18.41
C ASN A 54 -5.66 -3.45 -17.20
N PRO A 55 -6.74 -2.90 -16.62
CA PRO A 55 -7.37 -1.60 -16.94
C PRO A 55 -6.45 -0.42 -16.60
N PRO A 56 -6.63 0.75 -17.26
CA PRO A 56 -5.78 1.90 -17.00
C PRO A 56 -5.89 2.41 -15.56
N THR A 57 -4.74 2.79 -15.01
CA THR A 57 -4.67 3.47 -13.72
C THR A 57 -4.81 4.98 -13.95
N GLY A 58 -5.57 5.66 -13.11
CA GLY A 58 -5.74 7.10 -13.22
C GLY A 58 -4.46 7.87 -12.93
N ALA A 59 -4.46 9.16 -13.27
CA ALA A 59 -3.33 10.04 -13.00
C ALA A 59 -3.09 10.13 -11.49
N PHE A 60 -1.84 9.87 -11.08
CA PHE A 60 -1.43 9.94 -9.69
C PHE A 60 0.08 10.15 -9.61
N VAL A 61 0.51 11.06 -8.77
CA VAL A 61 1.93 11.28 -8.46
C VAL A 61 2.04 11.60 -6.98
N ASP A 62 2.88 10.87 -6.27
CA ASP A 62 3.22 11.20 -4.88
C ASP A 62 4.71 11.02 -4.66
N THR A 63 5.29 11.86 -3.82
CA THR A 63 6.72 11.88 -3.51
C THR A 63 6.92 11.73 -2.02
N SER A 64 7.83 10.84 -1.63
CA SER A 64 8.22 10.65 -0.24
C SER A 64 9.71 10.32 -0.16
N TYR A 65 10.24 10.24 1.05
CA TYR A 65 11.66 9.99 1.31
C TYR A 65 11.81 8.85 2.30
N THR A 66 12.78 7.98 2.07
CA THR A 66 13.03 6.86 3.00
C THR A 66 13.54 7.35 4.34
N ASN A 67 13.16 6.64 5.38
CA ASN A 67 13.59 6.91 6.76
C ASN A 67 14.93 6.23 7.07
N SER A 68 15.36 6.31 8.32
CA SER A 68 16.62 5.69 8.78
C SER A 68 16.62 4.15 8.67
N SER A 69 15.46 3.53 8.56
CA SER A 69 15.32 2.09 8.32
C SER A 69 15.25 1.73 6.83
N GLY A 70 15.43 2.70 5.94
CA GLY A 70 15.51 2.49 4.50
C GLY A 70 14.19 2.26 3.81
N PHE A 71 13.06 2.69 4.40
CA PHE A 71 11.76 2.55 3.76
C PHE A 71 10.92 3.82 3.89
N THR A 72 9.93 3.92 3.04
CA THR A 72 8.85 4.90 3.15
C THR A 72 7.51 4.23 2.90
N THR A 73 6.45 4.81 3.45
CA THR A 73 5.08 4.38 3.19
C THR A 73 4.34 5.46 2.42
N VAL A 74 3.59 5.05 1.40
CA VAL A 74 2.77 5.94 0.58
C VAL A 74 1.32 5.60 0.84
N ASP A 75 0.51 6.62 1.18
CA ASP A 75 -0.92 6.46 1.38
C ASP A 75 -1.61 6.34 0.02
N MET A 76 -2.05 5.14 -0.31
CA MET A 76 -2.72 4.84 -1.56
C MET A 76 -4.24 5.09 -1.48
N ASP A 77 -4.78 5.33 -0.30
CA ASP A 77 -6.18 5.74 -0.17
C ASP A 77 -6.45 7.07 -0.89
N GLN A 78 -5.46 7.95 -0.98
CA GLN A 78 -5.56 9.17 -1.79
C GLN A 78 -5.94 8.87 -3.24
N TYR A 79 -5.35 7.85 -3.83
CA TYR A 79 -5.68 7.42 -5.19
C TYR A 79 -7.08 6.80 -5.24
N PHE A 80 -7.36 5.83 -4.38
CA PHE A 80 -8.63 5.08 -4.44
C PHE A 80 -9.84 5.94 -4.09
N ASN A 81 -9.69 6.91 -3.20
CA ASN A 81 -10.77 7.82 -2.85
C ASN A 81 -11.16 8.76 -3.99
N THR A 82 -10.24 9.06 -4.91
CA THR A 82 -10.49 9.95 -6.06
C THR A 82 -10.83 9.19 -7.34
N SER A 83 -10.47 7.91 -7.44
CA SER A 83 -10.66 7.11 -8.66
C SER A 83 -12.05 6.48 -8.77
N GLY A 84 -12.87 6.57 -7.73
CA GLY A 84 -14.24 6.06 -7.71
C GLY A 84 -14.40 4.69 -7.08
N PRO A 85 -15.64 4.31 -6.67
CA PRO A 85 -15.90 3.11 -5.87
C PRO A 85 -15.69 1.79 -6.63
N ASP A 86 -15.73 1.82 -7.96
CA ASP A 86 -15.54 0.61 -8.78
C ASP A 86 -14.06 0.27 -9.00
N ASN A 87 -13.16 1.17 -8.64
CA ASN A 87 -11.73 0.99 -8.84
C ASN A 87 -11.08 0.47 -7.55
N THR A 88 -10.75 -0.81 -7.54
CA THR A 88 -10.18 -1.50 -6.36
C THR A 88 -8.72 -1.87 -6.53
N THR A 89 -8.16 -1.66 -7.73
CA THR A 89 -6.77 -2.03 -8.05
C THR A 89 -6.14 -0.94 -8.93
N GLY A 90 -4.88 -0.63 -8.69
CA GLY A 90 -4.10 0.30 -9.49
C GLY A 90 -2.69 -0.22 -9.71
N TYR A 91 -2.07 0.21 -10.81
CA TYR A 91 -0.71 -0.13 -11.18
C TYR A 91 0.15 1.13 -11.18
N PHE A 92 1.34 1.05 -10.60
CA PHE A 92 2.16 2.23 -10.37
C PHE A 92 3.61 1.98 -10.72
N ASP A 93 4.21 2.95 -11.41
CA ASP A 93 5.65 3.03 -11.56
C ASP A 93 6.26 3.66 -10.31
N ILE A 94 7.42 3.16 -9.92
CA ILE A 94 8.18 3.70 -8.80
C ILE A 94 9.52 4.17 -9.34
N VAL A 95 9.87 5.42 -9.06
CA VAL A 95 11.17 5.99 -9.43
C VAL A 95 11.89 6.39 -8.15
N VAL A 96 13.09 5.87 -7.97
CA VAL A 96 13.92 6.16 -6.80
C VAL A 96 15.17 6.92 -7.23
N LYS A 97 15.46 8.01 -6.55
CA LYS A 97 16.66 8.82 -6.77
C LYS A 97 17.41 9.04 -5.47
N HIS A 98 18.71 8.80 -5.51
CA HIS A 98 19.59 9.02 -4.37
C HIS A 98 21.03 9.24 -4.85
N ASN A 99 21.62 10.40 -4.51
CA ASN A 99 23.03 10.72 -4.83
C ASN A 99 23.41 10.44 -6.30
N ASN A 100 22.71 11.01 -7.26
CA ASN A 100 22.90 10.82 -8.69
C ASN A 100 22.62 9.41 -9.22
N LYS A 101 22.10 8.52 -8.39
CA LYS A 101 21.68 7.18 -8.79
C LYS A 101 20.16 7.16 -8.94
N THR A 102 19.69 6.43 -9.95
CA THR A 102 18.28 6.26 -10.24
C THR A 102 17.97 4.78 -10.42
N ALA A 103 16.86 4.34 -9.84
CA ALA A 103 16.34 3.00 -10.04
C ALA A 103 14.83 3.08 -10.21
N THR A 104 14.24 2.10 -10.87
CA THR A 104 12.81 2.05 -11.12
C THR A 104 12.23 0.71 -10.66
N GLY A 105 10.94 0.73 -10.36
CA GLY A 105 10.17 -0.46 -10.02
C GLY A 105 8.74 -0.32 -10.50
N TYR A 106 7.96 -1.37 -10.30
CA TYR A 106 6.56 -1.43 -10.70
C TYR A 106 5.79 -2.24 -9.68
N THR A 107 4.59 -1.81 -9.35
CA THR A 107 3.79 -2.49 -8.34
C THR A 107 2.30 -2.42 -8.65
N ARG A 108 1.56 -3.35 -8.10
CA ARG A 108 0.11 -3.35 -8.08
C ARG A 108 -0.35 -3.08 -6.64
N CYS A 109 -1.20 -2.08 -6.47
CA CYS A 109 -1.83 -1.78 -5.19
C CYS A 109 -3.31 -2.12 -5.25
N ARG A 110 -3.83 -2.62 -4.14
CA ARG A 110 -5.24 -2.96 -4.00
C ARG A 110 -5.81 -2.26 -2.76
N ILE A 111 -7.09 -1.92 -2.87
CA ILE A 111 -7.81 -1.33 -1.75
C ILE A 111 -7.71 -2.21 -0.50
N HIS A 112 -7.55 -1.59 0.64
CA HIS A 112 -7.47 -2.24 1.97
C HIS A 112 -6.32 -3.25 2.12
N THR A 113 -5.25 -3.10 1.35
CA THR A 113 -4.07 -3.96 1.46
C THR A 113 -2.79 -3.15 1.52
N THR A 114 -1.72 -3.78 2.02
CA THR A 114 -0.37 -3.23 1.98
C THR A 114 0.42 -3.93 0.89
N ALA A 115 0.88 -3.17 -0.11
CA ALA A 115 1.84 -3.64 -1.10
C ALA A 115 3.25 -3.31 -0.62
N VAL A 116 4.20 -4.22 -0.84
CA VAL A 116 5.60 -4.05 -0.43
C VAL A 116 6.50 -4.27 -1.64
N GLU A 117 7.37 -3.29 -1.90
CA GLU A 117 8.38 -3.38 -2.96
C GLU A 117 9.74 -3.03 -2.42
N THR A 118 10.77 -3.71 -2.91
CA THR A 118 12.18 -3.41 -2.63
C THR A 118 12.86 -3.00 -3.92
N ILE A 119 13.51 -1.84 -3.91
CA ILE A 119 14.21 -1.28 -5.07
C ILE A 119 15.68 -1.15 -4.72
N TYR A 120 16.53 -1.67 -5.60
CA TYR A 120 17.98 -1.63 -5.44
C TYR A 120 18.57 -0.55 -6.35
N LEU A 121 19.35 0.33 -5.74
CA LEU A 121 20.10 1.35 -6.47
C LEU A 121 21.30 0.71 -7.16
N PRO A 122 21.66 1.16 -8.36
CA PRO A 122 22.86 0.67 -9.05
C PRO A 122 24.15 1.09 -8.35
N ASN A 123 25.24 0.47 -8.71
CA ASN A 123 26.57 0.83 -8.25
C ASN A 123 26.98 2.23 -8.73
#